data_180c7422f63271dd0f0f6ad0147b855e
#
_entry.id   180c7422f63271dd0f0f6ad0147b855e
#
_cell.length_a   1.000
_cell.length_b   1.000
_cell.length_c   1.000
_cell.angle_alpha   90.00
_cell.angle_beta   90.00
_cell.angle_gamma   90.00
#
_symmetry.space_group_name_H-M   'P 1'
#
loop_
_entity.id
_entity.type
_entity.pdbx_description
1 polymer ?
#
loop_
_entity_poly.entity_id
_entity_poly.type
_entity_poly.pdbx_seq_one_letter_code
_entity_poly.pdbx_strand_id
1 'polypeptide(L)'
;MFPAPPVHPLPLRCRPSADEDLNGFLLRLAERNLATHPAEILGHVGVRYPAPYYAEHDLIYLGALAGISCRRLAAMQPRVQDLMSWDAPATWHSVELRLADLSWEPRRICPACIGLSPHQRWWWTVEALGGCPEHGSMFLTRCPSCCRRLSHERSPIAVCPCGTKYSEVETPAMEPEMAFASRYIVDRLRRQQHAYGGSFDRLPLSHAIRTASQLGSRLLGRVDHAPSRLGPSQAAVFACGFVTHLARCEDLSRTVQLIVLMHSAHLPFGDVPPDVSRR
;
A
#
# COMPACT_ATOMS: atom_id res chain seq x y z
N MET A 1 29.78 -27.73 0.15
CA MET A 1 28.52 -27.08 0.50
C MET A 1 28.34 -27.27 2.01
N PHE A 2 28.58 -26.24 2.81
CA PHE A 2 28.39 -26.32 4.25
C PHE A 2 26.89 -26.36 4.55
N PRO A 3 26.38 -27.21 5.43
CA PRO A 3 25.00 -27.20 5.85
C PRO A 3 24.67 -25.81 6.46
N ALA A 4 23.54 -25.24 6.07
CA ALA A 4 23.11 -24.02 6.69
C ALA A 4 23.02 -24.19 8.21
N PRO A 5 23.45 -23.20 9.03
CA PRO A 5 23.36 -23.32 10.47
C PRO A 5 21.88 -23.52 10.88
N PRO A 6 21.65 -24.31 11.94
CA PRO A 6 20.31 -24.56 12.45
C PRO A 6 19.71 -23.22 12.88
N VAL A 7 18.56 -22.84 12.27
CA VAL A 7 17.83 -21.62 12.62
C VAL A 7 16.97 -21.91 13.84
N HIS A 8 17.24 -21.21 14.94
CA HIS A 8 16.39 -21.29 16.13
C HIS A 8 15.29 -20.22 16.07
N PRO A 9 14.06 -20.58 16.42
CA PRO A 9 12.97 -19.59 16.49
C PRO A 9 13.28 -18.48 17.49
N LEU A 10 12.84 -17.26 17.16
CA LEU A 10 12.96 -16.12 18.06
C LEU A 10 12.14 -16.34 19.35
N PRO A 11 12.63 -15.85 20.50
CA PRO A 11 11.97 -16.01 21.80
C PRO A 11 10.56 -15.42 21.81
N LEU A 12 10.40 -14.21 21.25
CA LEU A 12 9.15 -13.49 21.24
C LEU A 12 8.54 -13.52 19.83
N ARG A 13 7.45 -14.27 19.69
CA ARG A 13 6.73 -14.44 18.43
C ARG A 13 5.54 -13.51 18.36
N CYS A 14 5.14 -13.14 17.15
CA CYS A 14 3.88 -12.46 16.88
C CYS A 14 3.15 -13.14 15.72
N ARG A 15 1.83 -12.99 15.69
CA ARG A 15 1.02 -13.50 14.57
C ARG A 15 0.88 -12.40 13.52
N PRO A 16 1.00 -12.73 12.23
CA PRO A 16 0.70 -11.79 11.16
C PRO A 16 -0.79 -11.39 11.18
N SER A 17 -1.06 -10.11 10.95
CA SER A 17 -2.41 -9.64 10.65
C SER A 17 -2.87 -10.11 9.26
N ALA A 18 -4.16 -10.12 9.00
CA ALA A 18 -4.71 -10.67 7.76
C ALA A 18 -4.31 -9.86 6.52
N ASP A 19 -4.17 -8.55 6.69
CA ASP A 19 -3.83 -7.58 5.65
C ASP A 19 -2.41 -6.99 5.81
N GLU A 20 -1.53 -7.67 6.55
CA GLU A 20 -0.17 -7.22 6.80
C GLU A 20 0.79 -7.64 5.67
N ASP A 21 1.69 -6.73 5.26
CA ASP A 21 2.79 -7.09 4.36
C ASP A 21 3.96 -7.72 5.12
N LEU A 22 4.82 -8.43 4.37
CA LEU A 22 5.93 -9.17 4.97
C LEU A 22 6.99 -8.26 5.60
N ASN A 23 7.32 -7.12 4.98
CA ASN A 23 8.29 -6.18 5.54
C ASN A 23 7.78 -5.56 6.86
N GLY A 24 6.50 -5.19 6.90
CA GLY A 24 5.86 -4.69 8.12
C GLY A 24 5.83 -5.73 9.23
N PHE A 25 5.52 -6.97 8.88
CA PHE A 25 5.57 -8.08 9.84
C PHE A 25 6.97 -8.31 10.43
N LEU A 26 8.00 -8.31 9.58
CA LEU A 26 9.40 -8.46 10.02
C LEU A 26 9.85 -7.29 10.90
N LEU A 27 9.41 -6.06 10.57
CA LEU A 27 9.65 -4.90 11.41
C LEU A 27 9.04 -5.05 12.80
N ARG A 28 7.79 -5.50 12.88
CA ARG A 28 7.07 -5.74 14.13
C ARG A 28 7.64 -6.93 14.92
N LEU A 29 8.11 -7.96 14.22
CA LEU A 29 8.80 -9.09 14.82
C LEU A 29 10.12 -8.66 15.47
N ALA A 30 10.89 -7.78 14.80
CA ALA A 30 12.13 -7.19 15.32
C ALA A 30 11.84 -6.34 16.57
N GLU A 31 10.87 -5.44 16.49
CA GLU A 31 10.43 -4.61 17.62
C GLU A 31 10.10 -5.48 18.85
N ARG A 32 9.36 -6.56 18.65
CA ARG A 32 8.97 -7.46 19.74
C ARG A 32 10.16 -8.15 20.38
N ASN A 33 11.24 -8.37 19.62
CA ASN A 33 12.50 -8.94 20.12
C ASN A 33 13.54 -7.87 20.50
N LEU A 34 13.11 -6.63 20.73
CA LEU A 34 13.92 -5.50 21.17
C LEU A 34 15.07 -5.12 20.20
N ALA A 35 14.97 -5.54 18.94
CA ALA A 35 15.90 -5.14 17.90
C ALA A 35 15.51 -3.77 17.34
N THR A 36 16.48 -2.88 17.16
CA THR A 36 16.27 -1.55 16.58
C THR A 36 16.19 -1.61 15.07
N HIS A 37 16.83 -2.62 14.48
CA HIS A 37 16.80 -2.90 13.04
C HIS A 37 16.43 -4.36 12.80
N PRO A 38 15.50 -4.66 11.90
CA PRO A 38 15.20 -6.02 11.51
C PRO A 38 16.43 -6.80 11.04
N ALA A 39 17.40 -6.13 10.41
CA ALA A 39 18.67 -6.75 9.98
C ALA A 39 19.47 -7.36 11.15
N GLU A 40 19.29 -6.91 12.38
CA GLU A 40 19.96 -7.49 13.55
C GLU A 40 19.53 -8.94 13.79
N ILE A 41 18.25 -9.25 13.54
CA ILE A 41 17.74 -10.62 13.68
C ILE A 41 17.79 -11.41 12.36
N LEU A 42 17.72 -10.73 11.21
CA LEU A 42 17.69 -11.37 9.89
C LEU A 42 19.08 -11.60 9.32
N GLY A 43 20.06 -10.78 9.69
CA GLY A 43 21.46 -10.93 9.26
C GLY A 43 22.08 -12.27 9.66
N HIS A 44 21.64 -12.84 10.79
CA HIS A 44 22.11 -14.16 11.24
C HIS A 44 21.72 -15.31 10.30
N VAL A 45 20.66 -15.13 9.52
CA VAL A 45 20.19 -16.11 8.53
C VAL A 45 20.51 -15.71 7.09
N GLY A 46 21.27 -14.63 6.91
CA GLY A 46 21.72 -14.14 5.60
C GLY A 46 20.62 -13.54 4.73
N VAL A 47 19.46 -13.22 5.29
CA VAL A 47 18.33 -12.63 4.56
C VAL A 47 18.50 -11.13 4.48
N ARG A 48 18.48 -10.59 3.26
CA ARG A 48 18.53 -9.14 3.01
C ARG A 48 17.21 -8.50 3.39
N TYR A 49 17.26 -7.37 4.08
CA TYR A 49 16.10 -6.60 4.52
C TYR A 49 16.34 -5.07 4.39
N PRO A 50 15.35 -4.25 4.05
CA PRO A 50 14.06 -4.67 3.46
C PRO A 50 14.24 -5.18 2.03
N ALA A 51 13.28 -5.97 1.55
CA ALA A 51 13.26 -6.43 0.20
C ALA A 51 11.85 -6.33 -0.40
N PRO A 52 11.70 -6.01 -1.69
CA PRO A 52 10.40 -6.02 -2.35
C PRO A 52 9.83 -7.44 -2.46
N TYR A 53 10.71 -8.43 -2.45
CA TYR A 53 10.40 -9.84 -2.59
C TYR A 53 11.46 -10.69 -1.89
N TYR A 54 11.04 -11.77 -1.25
CA TYR A 54 11.88 -12.78 -0.62
C TYR A 54 11.75 -14.10 -1.39
N ALA A 55 12.87 -14.69 -1.75
CA ALA A 55 12.89 -15.97 -2.45
C ALA A 55 12.41 -17.10 -1.53
N GLU A 56 12.09 -18.26 -2.10
CA GLU A 56 11.56 -19.40 -1.34
C GLU A 56 12.50 -19.83 -0.22
N HIS A 57 13.82 -19.85 -0.47
CA HIS A 57 14.81 -20.18 0.55
C HIS A 57 14.82 -19.18 1.70
N ASP A 58 14.66 -17.86 1.41
CA ASP A 58 14.54 -16.82 2.45
C ASP A 58 13.30 -17.07 3.30
N LEU A 59 12.17 -17.39 2.67
CA LEU A 59 10.90 -17.65 3.36
C LEU A 59 10.98 -18.89 4.27
N ILE A 60 11.80 -19.89 3.91
CA ILE A 60 12.06 -21.06 4.76
C ILE A 60 12.79 -20.62 6.03
N TYR A 61 13.85 -19.82 5.90
CA TYR A 61 14.61 -19.30 7.05
C TYR A 61 13.76 -18.35 7.91
N LEU A 62 13.04 -17.43 7.28
CA LEU A 62 12.13 -16.53 7.97
C LEU A 62 11.01 -17.29 8.70
N GLY A 63 10.51 -18.35 8.07
CA GLY A 63 9.50 -19.22 8.67
C GLY A 63 10.00 -19.92 9.93
N ALA A 64 11.21 -20.48 9.88
CA ALA A 64 11.87 -21.10 11.02
C ALA A 64 12.11 -20.07 12.14
N LEU A 65 12.62 -18.89 11.79
CA LEU A 65 12.89 -17.80 12.72
C LEU A 65 11.63 -17.29 13.43
N ALA A 66 10.55 -17.05 12.66
CA ALA A 66 9.29 -16.51 13.17
C ALA A 66 8.37 -17.56 13.78
N GLY A 67 8.64 -18.85 13.56
CA GLY A 67 7.73 -19.94 13.92
C GLY A 67 6.43 -19.95 13.12
N ILE A 68 6.50 -19.60 11.84
CA ILE A 68 5.34 -19.45 10.93
C ILE A 68 5.64 -20.25 9.65
N SER A 69 4.61 -20.85 9.07
CA SER A 69 4.80 -21.60 7.82
C SER A 69 5.25 -20.70 6.66
N CYS A 70 6.17 -21.20 5.85
CA CYS A 70 6.64 -20.56 4.61
C CYS A 70 5.45 -20.12 3.71
N ARG A 71 4.42 -20.96 3.57
CA ARG A 71 3.20 -20.65 2.82
C ARG A 71 2.49 -19.39 3.34
N ARG A 72 2.45 -19.19 4.66
CA ARG A 72 1.83 -18.01 5.27
C ARG A 72 2.65 -16.75 4.97
N LEU A 73 3.97 -16.83 5.08
CA LEU A 73 4.85 -15.71 4.75
C LEU A 73 4.80 -15.39 3.25
N ALA A 74 4.78 -16.40 2.38
CA ALA A 74 4.62 -16.21 0.95
C ALA A 74 3.33 -15.47 0.55
N ALA A 75 2.26 -15.63 1.34
CA ALA A 75 1.01 -14.90 1.09
C ALA A 75 1.08 -13.41 1.49
N MET A 76 2.09 -13.00 2.26
CA MET A 76 2.28 -11.62 2.73
C MET A 76 3.12 -10.76 1.79
N GLN A 77 3.52 -11.30 0.65
CA GLN A 77 4.27 -10.60 -0.40
C GLN A 77 3.65 -10.87 -1.78
N PRO A 78 3.91 -10.02 -2.80
CA PRO A 78 3.46 -10.32 -4.16
C PRO A 78 4.22 -11.53 -4.72
N ARG A 79 3.55 -12.30 -5.59
CA ARG A 79 4.20 -13.28 -6.44
C ARG A 79 4.67 -12.57 -7.71
N VAL A 80 5.95 -12.51 -7.93
CA VAL A 80 6.56 -11.86 -9.09
C VAL A 80 7.17 -12.93 -9.98
N GLN A 81 6.91 -12.86 -11.29
CA GLN A 81 7.43 -13.83 -12.26
C GLN A 81 8.86 -13.51 -12.69
N ASP A 82 9.16 -12.22 -12.83
CA ASP A 82 10.49 -11.74 -13.24
C ASP A 82 10.87 -10.49 -12.44
N LEU A 83 11.90 -10.62 -11.61
CA LEU A 83 12.40 -9.53 -10.77
C LEU A 83 13.34 -8.56 -11.51
N MET A 84 13.72 -8.87 -12.74
CA MET A 84 14.61 -8.04 -13.56
C MET A 84 13.86 -6.96 -14.32
N SER A 85 12.53 -7.06 -14.41
CA SER A 85 11.69 -6.10 -15.11
C SER A 85 10.74 -5.39 -14.15
N TRP A 86 10.75 -4.05 -14.16
CA TRP A 86 9.78 -3.25 -13.42
C TRP A 86 8.34 -3.41 -13.94
N ASP A 87 8.17 -3.78 -15.20
CA ASP A 87 6.86 -4.07 -15.78
C ASP A 87 6.42 -5.53 -15.57
N ALA A 88 7.21 -6.32 -14.81
CA ALA A 88 6.89 -7.71 -14.55
C ALA A 88 5.50 -7.85 -13.90
N PRO A 89 4.70 -8.82 -14.34
CA PRO A 89 3.45 -9.16 -13.68
C PRO A 89 3.69 -9.57 -12.24
N ALA A 90 2.91 -9.00 -11.34
CA ALA A 90 2.89 -9.31 -9.93
C ALA A 90 1.46 -9.68 -9.53
N THR A 91 1.31 -10.78 -8.77
CA THR A 91 -0.01 -11.18 -8.25
C THR A 91 0.02 -11.10 -6.73
N TRP A 92 -0.87 -10.33 -6.14
CA TRP A 92 -1.01 -10.24 -4.69
C TRP A 92 -2.49 -10.42 -4.29
N HIS A 93 -2.75 -11.33 -3.37
CA HIS A 93 -4.12 -11.72 -2.99
C HIS A 93 -5.04 -12.00 -4.20
N SER A 94 -4.48 -12.60 -5.25
CA SER A 94 -5.15 -12.89 -6.53
C SER A 94 -5.57 -11.65 -7.33
N VAL A 95 -4.99 -10.50 -7.05
CA VAL A 95 -5.13 -9.29 -7.86
C VAL A 95 -3.89 -9.14 -8.72
N GLU A 96 -4.10 -8.93 -10.02
CA GLU A 96 -3.01 -8.68 -10.96
C GLU A 96 -2.59 -7.21 -10.90
N LEU A 97 -1.30 -7.02 -10.64
CA LEU A 97 -0.59 -5.75 -10.59
C LEU A 97 0.69 -5.89 -11.43
N ARG A 98 1.47 -4.83 -11.53
CA ARG A 98 2.86 -4.86 -11.99
C ARG A 98 3.77 -4.50 -10.83
N LEU A 99 5.03 -4.91 -10.90
CA LEU A 99 6.02 -4.50 -9.91
C LEU A 99 6.13 -2.96 -9.85
N ALA A 100 6.00 -2.28 -11.00
CA ALA A 100 5.98 -0.82 -11.10
C ALA A 100 4.77 -0.14 -10.42
N ASP A 101 3.70 -0.87 -10.13
CA ASP A 101 2.54 -0.34 -9.42
C ASP A 101 2.75 -0.37 -7.89
N LEU A 102 3.86 -0.94 -7.41
CA LEU A 102 4.18 -1.15 -6.01
C LEU A 102 5.39 -0.33 -5.58
N SER A 103 5.33 0.30 -4.41
CA SER A 103 6.43 1.05 -3.80
C SER A 103 6.52 0.73 -2.31
N TRP A 104 7.70 0.33 -1.85
CA TRP A 104 7.98 0.04 -0.45
C TRP A 104 8.71 1.18 0.26
N GLU A 105 9.32 2.10 -0.50
CA GLU A 105 10.05 3.24 0.05
C GLU A 105 9.65 4.56 -0.62
N PRO A 106 9.29 5.57 0.17
CA PRO A 106 9.19 5.56 1.63
C PRO A 106 8.04 4.68 2.12
N ARG A 107 8.18 4.13 3.33
CA ARG A 107 7.06 3.49 4.00
C ARG A 107 5.92 4.49 4.17
N ARG A 108 4.72 4.07 3.83
CA ARG A 108 3.49 4.87 3.90
C ARG A 108 2.59 4.31 4.97
N ILE A 109 2.07 5.16 5.83
CA ILE A 109 1.16 4.75 6.90
C ILE A 109 -0.02 5.71 7.01
N CYS A 110 -1.15 5.20 7.45
CA CYS A 110 -2.27 6.00 7.93
C CYS A 110 -2.17 6.07 9.46
N PRO A 111 -2.02 7.27 10.07
CA PRO A 111 -1.93 7.42 11.53
C PRO A 111 -3.10 6.81 12.29
N ALA A 112 -4.33 7.04 11.83
CA ALA A 112 -5.52 6.47 12.46
C ALA A 112 -5.54 4.95 12.40
N CYS A 113 -5.17 4.35 11.26
CA CYS A 113 -5.03 2.89 11.14
C CYS A 113 -3.97 2.32 12.08
N ILE A 114 -2.81 2.99 12.21
CA ILE A 114 -1.75 2.57 13.14
C ILE A 114 -2.22 2.64 14.59
N GLY A 115 -3.03 3.65 14.94
CA GLY A 115 -3.64 3.75 16.26
C GLY A 115 -4.60 2.62 16.59
N LEU A 116 -5.38 2.18 15.60
CA LEU A 116 -6.32 1.06 15.76
C LEU A 116 -5.62 -0.29 15.79
N SER A 117 -4.63 -0.49 14.93
CA SER A 117 -3.90 -1.76 14.83
C SER A 117 -2.52 -1.52 14.21
N PRO A 118 -1.44 -1.62 15.02
CA PRO A 118 -0.09 -1.21 14.63
C PRO A 118 0.56 -2.26 13.71
N HIS A 119 0.17 -2.29 12.45
CA HIS A 119 0.80 -3.10 11.42
C HIS A 119 0.76 -2.40 10.06
N GLN A 120 1.68 -2.78 9.17
CA GLN A 120 1.76 -2.27 7.81
C GLN A 120 0.78 -3.03 6.93
N ARG A 121 -0.20 -2.35 6.37
CA ARG A 121 -1.13 -2.97 5.43
C ARG A 121 -0.50 -3.12 4.06
N TRP A 122 -0.64 -4.30 3.45
CA TRP A 122 -0.02 -4.61 2.16
C TRP A 122 -0.46 -3.65 1.04
N TRP A 123 -1.70 -3.22 1.03
CA TRP A 123 -2.21 -2.33 -0.01
C TRP A 123 -1.67 -0.88 0.10
N TRP A 124 -1.05 -0.49 1.22
CA TRP A 124 -0.35 0.79 1.32
C TRP A 124 0.87 0.87 0.40
N THR A 125 1.35 -0.25 -0.12
CA THR A 125 2.44 -0.28 -1.10
C THR A 125 2.00 0.11 -2.50
N VAL A 126 0.70 0.11 -2.83
CA VAL A 126 0.21 0.48 -4.17
C VAL A 126 0.45 1.97 -4.41
N GLU A 127 1.31 2.31 -5.37
CA GLU A 127 1.84 3.66 -5.55
C GLU A 127 0.77 4.68 -5.95
N ALA A 128 -0.24 4.24 -6.70
CA ALA A 128 -1.35 5.08 -7.12
C ALA A 128 -2.29 5.51 -5.97
N LEU A 129 -2.12 4.96 -4.76
CA LEU A 129 -2.86 5.39 -3.57
C LEU A 129 -2.22 6.64 -2.97
N GLY A 130 -2.97 7.72 -2.82
CA GLY A 130 -2.54 8.96 -2.17
C GLY A 130 -2.73 8.96 -0.66
N GLY A 131 -3.66 8.16 -0.16
CA GLY A 131 -4.03 8.14 1.24
C GLY A 131 -4.90 6.95 1.61
N CYS A 132 -5.38 6.96 2.83
CA CYS A 132 -6.25 5.93 3.38
C CYS A 132 -7.72 6.21 3.07
N PRO A 133 -8.39 5.42 2.24
CA PRO A 133 -9.80 5.63 1.94
C PRO A 133 -10.72 5.33 3.13
N GLU A 134 -10.24 4.61 4.14
CA GLU A 134 -11.00 4.34 5.37
C GLU A 134 -11.09 5.58 6.28
N HIS A 135 -10.05 6.44 6.26
CA HIS A 135 -9.97 7.62 7.11
C HIS A 135 -9.97 8.94 6.33
N GLY A 136 -10.04 8.89 4.99
CA GLY A 136 -10.05 10.06 4.15
C GLY A 136 -8.78 10.93 4.22
N SER A 137 -7.68 10.39 4.74
CA SER A 137 -6.47 11.16 5.05
C SER A 137 -5.29 10.73 4.19
N MET A 138 -4.40 11.69 3.87
CA MET A 138 -3.15 11.43 3.19
C MET A 138 -2.25 10.49 4.00
N PHE A 139 -1.44 9.68 3.30
CA PHE A 139 -0.44 8.86 3.99
C PHE A 139 0.68 9.71 4.58
N LEU A 140 1.07 9.37 5.80
CA LEU A 140 2.31 9.86 6.40
C LEU A 140 3.50 9.11 5.80
N THR A 141 4.46 9.86 5.26
CA THR A 141 5.72 9.34 4.67
C THR A 141 6.96 9.90 5.35
N ARG A 142 6.78 10.92 6.18
CA ARG A 142 7.84 11.57 6.97
C ARG A 142 7.32 11.89 8.36
N CYS A 143 8.20 11.77 9.34
CA CYS A 143 7.88 12.23 10.69
C CYS A 143 7.78 13.78 10.72
N PRO A 144 6.71 14.37 11.24
CA PRO A 144 6.56 15.83 11.28
C PRO A 144 7.55 16.49 12.25
N SER A 145 7.98 15.79 13.30
CA SER A 145 8.86 16.36 14.33
C SER A 145 10.34 16.38 13.91
N CYS A 146 10.83 15.33 13.25
CA CYS A 146 12.25 15.25 12.87
C CYS A 146 12.50 15.18 11.35
N CYS A 147 11.46 15.31 10.53
CA CYS A 147 11.48 15.28 9.07
C CYS A 147 12.09 14.01 8.46
N ARG A 148 12.42 12.99 9.25
CA ARG A 148 12.97 11.72 8.76
C ARG A 148 11.92 10.97 7.93
N ARG A 149 12.34 10.44 6.79
CA ARG A 149 11.49 9.55 5.98
C ARG A 149 11.15 8.29 6.78
N LEU A 150 9.91 7.85 6.68
CA LEU A 150 9.51 6.56 7.21
C LEU A 150 10.15 5.45 6.36
N SER A 151 10.72 4.46 7.02
CA SER A 151 11.42 3.34 6.39
C SER A 151 11.04 2.04 7.09
N HIS A 152 11.17 0.92 6.39
CA HIS A 152 11.08 -0.39 7.01
C HIS A 152 12.34 -0.77 7.79
N GLU A 153 13.43 -0.06 7.62
CA GLU A 153 14.71 -0.40 8.26
C GLU A 153 14.73 -0.23 9.77
N ARG A 154 13.82 0.55 10.34
CA ARG A 154 13.86 0.89 11.77
C ARG A 154 12.54 0.57 12.46
N SER A 155 12.63 -0.21 13.55
CA SER A 155 11.55 -0.35 14.52
C SER A 155 11.61 0.79 15.57
N PRO A 156 10.51 1.12 16.27
CA PRO A 156 9.23 0.42 16.24
C PRO A 156 8.33 0.83 15.07
N ILE A 157 7.29 0.02 14.83
CA ILE A 157 6.39 0.24 13.69
C ILE A 157 5.48 1.47 13.88
N ALA A 158 5.09 1.77 15.12
CA ALA A 158 4.11 2.81 15.47
C ALA A 158 4.72 4.11 15.99
N VAL A 159 6.05 4.14 16.21
CA VAL A 159 6.74 5.28 16.83
C VAL A 159 7.99 5.63 16.03
N CYS A 160 8.22 6.92 15.82
CA CYS A 160 9.46 7.38 15.22
C CYS A 160 10.64 7.23 16.20
N PRO A 161 11.87 6.98 15.74
CA PRO A 161 13.05 7.00 16.62
C PRO A 161 13.26 8.29 17.42
N CYS A 162 12.62 9.41 17.04
CA CYS A 162 12.62 10.65 17.83
C CYS A 162 11.55 10.68 18.94
N GLY A 163 10.77 9.60 19.13
CA GLY A 163 9.72 9.49 20.14
C GLY A 163 8.31 9.89 19.67
N THR A 164 8.16 10.45 18.46
CA THR A 164 6.84 10.83 17.94
C THR A 164 5.99 9.57 17.68
N LYS A 165 4.85 9.45 18.33
CA LYS A 165 3.87 8.39 18.05
C LYS A 165 3.09 8.74 16.80
N TYR A 166 3.10 7.84 15.83
CA TYR A 166 2.44 8.11 14.55
C TYR A 166 0.92 8.20 14.66
N SER A 167 0.30 7.52 15.62
CA SER A 167 -1.15 7.60 15.88
C SER A 167 -1.62 8.98 16.35
N GLU A 168 -0.72 9.81 16.87
CA GLU A 168 -1.00 11.16 17.36
C GLU A 168 -0.74 12.24 16.28
N VAL A 169 -0.29 11.81 15.09
CA VAL A 169 0.03 12.72 13.98
C VAL A 169 -1.22 12.97 13.14
N GLU A 170 -1.59 14.23 13.00
CA GLU A 170 -2.60 14.64 12.04
C GLU A 170 -2.01 14.70 10.63
N THR A 171 -2.73 14.16 9.66
CA THR A 171 -2.39 14.27 8.24
C THR A 171 -3.50 15.00 7.49
N PRO A 172 -3.16 15.74 6.42
CA PRO A 172 -4.17 16.42 5.61
C PRO A 172 -5.24 15.44 5.09
N ALA A 173 -6.46 15.95 4.96
CA ALA A 173 -7.50 15.24 4.24
C ALA A 173 -7.10 15.05 2.77
N MET A 174 -7.54 13.97 2.17
CA MET A 174 -7.39 13.78 0.73
C MET A 174 -8.34 14.70 -0.03
N GLU A 175 -7.89 15.22 -1.17
CA GLU A 175 -8.80 15.84 -2.13
C GLU A 175 -9.87 14.83 -2.59
N PRO A 176 -11.11 15.27 -2.85
CA PRO A 176 -12.24 14.38 -3.16
C PRO A 176 -11.96 13.41 -4.30
N GLU A 177 -11.34 13.88 -5.37
CA GLU A 177 -10.99 13.07 -6.53
C GLU A 177 -9.96 12.00 -6.17
N MET A 178 -9.00 12.35 -5.33
CA MET A 178 -8.00 11.40 -4.83
C MET A 178 -8.62 10.38 -3.88
N ALA A 179 -9.54 10.80 -3.02
CA ALA A 179 -10.26 9.91 -2.11
C ALA A 179 -11.11 8.91 -2.90
N PHE A 180 -11.83 9.38 -3.92
CA PHE A 180 -12.64 8.55 -4.81
C PHE A 180 -11.78 7.53 -5.57
N ALA A 181 -10.69 7.99 -6.19
CA ALA A 181 -9.76 7.13 -6.92
C ALA A 181 -9.07 6.10 -5.99
N SER A 182 -8.71 6.50 -4.77
CA SER A 182 -8.13 5.61 -3.76
C SER A 182 -9.14 4.55 -3.31
N ARG A 183 -10.41 4.91 -3.15
CA ARG A 183 -11.49 3.97 -2.83
C ARG A 183 -11.64 2.94 -3.94
N TYR A 184 -11.69 3.37 -5.21
CA TYR A 184 -11.75 2.46 -6.36
C TYR A 184 -10.63 1.41 -6.32
N ILE A 185 -9.38 1.85 -6.09
CA ILE A 185 -8.25 0.91 -6.01
C ILE A 185 -8.45 -0.09 -4.87
N VAL A 186 -8.76 0.39 -3.65
CA VAL A 186 -8.88 -0.49 -2.47
C VAL A 186 -10.04 -1.47 -2.61
N ASP A 187 -11.18 -1.06 -3.15
CA ASP A 187 -12.32 -1.94 -3.40
C ASP A 187 -11.94 -3.05 -4.39
N ARG A 188 -11.21 -2.70 -5.47
CA ARG A 188 -10.69 -3.69 -6.44
C ARG A 188 -9.68 -4.64 -5.79
N LEU A 189 -8.79 -4.14 -4.93
CA LEU A 189 -7.82 -4.96 -4.18
C LEU A 189 -8.50 -5.92 -3.21
N ARG A 190 -9.58 -5.49 -2.58
CA ARG A 190 -10.39 -6.30 -1.66
C ARG A 190 -11.44 -7.15 -2.36
N ARG A 191 -11.54 -7.06 -3.70
CA ARG A 191 -12.56 -7.73 -4.51
C ARG A 191 -13.99 -7.36 -4.09
N GLN A 192 -14.19 -6.18 -3.58
CA GLN A 192 -15.52 -5.65 -3.33
C GLN A 192 -16.17 -5.29 -4.66
N GLN A 193 -17.39 -5.78 -4.87
CA GLN A 193 -18.12 -5.56 -6.13
C GLN A 193 -18.85 -4.21 -6.08
N HIS A 194 -18.10 -3.11 -6.08
CA HIS A 194 -18.68 -1.81 -6.31
C HIS A 194 -18.53 -1.45 -7.80
N ALA A 195 -19.64 -1.12 -8.45
CA ALA A 195 -19.60 -0.61 -9.81
C ALA A 195 -19.33 0.89 -9.75
N TYR A 196 -18.15 1.28 -10.22
CA TYR A 196 -17.78 2.69 -10.35
C TYR A 196 -18.26 3.30 -11.67
N GLY A 197 -18.74 2.44 -12.58
CA GLY A 197 -19.19 2.80 -13.92
C GLY A 197 -18.02 2.91 -14.91
N GLY A 198 -18.33 2.60 -16.16
CA GLY A 198 -17.38 2.76 -17.25
C GLY A 198 -16.48 1.56 -17.54
N SER A 199 -15.55 1.79 -18.47
CA SER A 199 -14.66 0.74 -18.99
C SER A 199 -13.62 0.25 -18.00
N PHE A 200 -13.26 1.04 -16.99
CA PHE A 200 -12.24 0.66 -15.99
C PHE A 200 -12.65 -0.54 -15.15
N ASP A 201 -13.94 -0.73 -14.86
CA ASP A 201 -14.42 -1.88 -14.09
C ASP A 201 -14.18 -3.22 -14.79
N ARG A 202 -14.06 -3.19 -16.12
CA ARG A 202 -13.83 -4.37 -16.96
C ARG A 202 -12.35 -4.69 -17.16
N LEU A 203 -11.45 -3.75 -16.83
CA LEU A 203 -10.01 -3.94 -17.01
C LEU A 203 -9.40 -4.63 -15.80
N PRO A 204 -8.32 -5.40 -15.95
CA PRO A 204 -7.44 -5.74 -14.84
C PRO A 204 -6.98 -4.46 -14.12
N LEU A 205 -6.81 -4.51 -12.79
CA LEU A 205 -6.49 -3.31 -12.01
C LEU A 205 -5.19 -2.63 -12.48
N SER A 206 -4.16 -3.40 -12.80
CA SER A 206 -2.90 -2.87 -13.36
C SER A 206 -3.11 -2.07 -14.64
N HIS A 207 -4.00 -2.52 -15.52
CA HIS A 207 -4.33 -1.81 -16.76
C HIS A 207 -5.15 -0.53 -16.47
N ALA A 208 -6.09 -0.59 -15.55
CA ALA A 208 -6.84 0.58 -15.12
C ALA A 208 -5.91 1.66 -14.53
N ILE A 209 -5.00 1.27 -13.64
CA ILE A 209 -3.99 2.18 -13.06
C ILE A 209 -3.13 2.80 -14.17
N ARG A 210 -2.60 1.98 -15.07
CA ARG A 210 -1.75 2.45 -16.17
C ARG A 210 -2.49 3.44 -17.08
N THR A 211 -3.67 3.09 -17.53
CA THR A 211 -4.46 3.92 -18.46
C THR A 211 -4.84 5.25 -17.81
N ALA A 212 -5.31 5.23 -16.56
CA ALA A 212 -5.63 6.45 -15.83
C ALA A 212 -4.38 7.31 -15.59
N SER A 213 -3.24 6.71 -15.21
CA SER A 213 -2.00 7.45 -15.01
C SER A 213 -1.47 8.07 -16.29
N GLN A 214 -1.56 7.38 -17.43
CA GLN A 214 -1.18 7.94 -18.73
C GLN A 214 -2.07 9.13 -19.13
N LEU A 215 -3.37 9.00 -18.92
CA LEU A 215 -4.30 10.11 -19.19
C LEU A 215 -4.02 11.32 -18.29
N GLY A 216 -3.84 11.08 -16.98
CA GLY A 216 -3.51 12.12 -16.01
C GLY A 216 -2.18 12.81 -16.31
N SER A 217 -1.15 12.06 -16.72
CA SER A 217 0.14 12.61 -17.12
C SER A 217 0.00 13.59 -18.30
N ARG A 218 -0.79 13.22 -19.31
CA ARG A 218 -1.07 14.09 -20.46
C ARG A 218 -1.83 15.35 -20.06
N LEU A 219 -2.83 15.21 -19.20
CA LEU A 219 -3.65 16.34 -18.75
C LEU A 219 -2.87 17.33 -17.88
N LEU A 220 -1.94 16.82 -17.08
CA LEU A 220 -1.08 17.63 -16.21
C LEU A 220 0.19 18.12 -16.90
N GLY A 221 0.32 17.91 -18.22
CA GLY A 221 1.49 18.36 -19.02
C GLY A 221 2.78 17.63 -18.66
N ARG A 222 2.72 16.45 -18.05
CA ARG A 222 3.89 15.61 -17.80
C ARG A 222 4.27 14.88 -19.06
N VAL A 223 5.40 15.25 -19.64
CA VAL A 223 6.10 14.43 -20.62
C VAL A 223 6.89 13.39 -19.83
N ASP A 224 6.97 12.17 -20.36
CA ASP A 224 7.50 10.93 -19.75
C ASP A 224 8.98 10.96 -19.28
N HIS A 225 9.44 11.99 -18.61
CA HIS A 225 10.81 12.08 -18.13
C HIS A 225 10.89 12.45 -16.66
N ALA A 226 11.37 11.50 -15.88
CA ALA A 226 11.87 11.55 -14.50
C ALA A 226 10.96 12.21 -13.44
N PRO A 227 10.80 11.62 -12.25
CA PRO A 227 10.06 12.24 -11.16
C PRO A 227 10.79 13.51 -10.71
N SER A 228 10.40 14.66 -11.26
CA SER A 228 10.85 15.94 -10.73
C SER A 228 10.36 16.05 -9.27
N ARG A 229 11.24 16.48 -8.37
CA ARG A 229 10.95 16.63 -6.94
C ARG A 229 9.78 17.58 -6.61
N LEU A 230 9.21 18.26 -7.60
CA LEU A 230 8.15 19.26 -7.48
C LEU A 230 6.89 18.95 -8.32
N GLY A 231 6.82 17.78 -8.97
CA GLY A 231 5.63 17.40 -9.75
C GLY A 231 4.53 16.77 -8.89
N PRO A 232 3.29 16.68 -9.40
CA PRO A 232 2.20 15.99 -8.72
C PRO A 232 2.57 14.54 -8.43
N SER A 233 2.10 14.01 -7.29
CA SER A 233 2.33 12.61 -6.92
C SER A 233 1.71 11.66 -7.94
N GLN A 234 2.18 10.40 -8.00
CA GLN A 234 1.56 9.37 -8.85
C GLN A 234 0.07 9.20 -8.55
N ALA A 235 -0.29 9.34 -7.27
CA ALA A 235 -1.69 9.29 -6.86
C ALA A 235 -2.53 10.44 -7.42
N ALA A 236 -2.00 11.67 -7.46
CA ALA A 236 -2.68 12.81 -8.06
C ALA A 236 -2.80 12.65 -9.58
N VAL A 237 -1.77 12.14 -10.24
CA VAL A 237 -1.78 11.83 -11.68
C VAL A 237 -2.84 10.77 -11.99
N PHE A 238 -2.88 9.68 -11.22
CA PHE A 238 -3.90 8.65 -11.37
C PHE A 238 -5.30 9.21 -11.14
N ALA A 239 -5.53 9.94 -10.05
CA ALA A 239 -6.84 10.48 -9.72
C ALA A 239 -7.37 11.43 -10.81
N CYS A 240 -6.54 12.33 -11.30
CA CYS A 240 -6.87 13.23 -12.39
C CYS A 240 -7.32 12.47 -13.65
N GLY A 241 -6.53 11.50 -14.08
CA GLY A 241 -6.87 10.68 -15.25
C GLY A 241 -8.10 9.81 -15.06
N PHE A 242 -8.26 9.22 -13.87
CA PHE A 242 -9.38 8.37 -13.53
C PHE A 242 -10.71 9.15 -13.54
N VAL A 243 -10.79 10.27 -12.83
CA VAL A 243 -11.99 11.10 -12.77
C VAL A 243 -12.31 11.67 -14.15
N THR A 244 -11.30 12.15 -14.90
CA THR A 244 -11.50 12.67 -16.26
C THR A 244 -12.04 11.60 -17.22
N HIS A 245 -11.55 10.36 -17.10
CA HIS A 245 -12.06 9.27 -17.94
C HIS A 245 -13.53 8.96 -17.63
N LEU A 246 -13.88 8.82 -16.36
CA LEU A 246 -15.26 8.59 -15.95
C LEU A 246 -16.18 9.72 -16.40
N ALA A 247 -15.72 10.96 -16.30
CA ALA A 247 -16.46 12.13 -16.75
C ALA A 247 -16.75 12.14 -18.27
N ARG A 248 -15.92 11.49 -19.08
CA ARG A 248 -16.10 11.38 -20.54
C ARG A 248 -16.97 10.20 -20.97
N CYS A 249 -17.11 9.18 -20.12
CA CYS A 249 -17.86 7.97 -20.40
C CYS A 249 -19.32 8.08 -19.96
N GLU A 250 -20.07 9.12 -20.39
CA GLU A 250 -21.53 9.34 -20.22
C GLU A 250 -22.08 9.26 -18.77
N ASP A 251 -21.29 8.90 -17.78
CA ASP A 251 -21.67 8.81 -16.37
C ASP A 251 -21.29 10.07 -15.56
N LEU A 252 -21.19 11.23 -16.23
CA LEU A 252 -20.79 12.49 -15.60
C LEU A 252 -21.69 12.82 -14.39
N SER A 253 -23.01 12.60 -14.56
CA SER A 253 -23.98 12.84 -13.50
C SER A 253 -23.71 11.98 -12.26
N ARG A 254 -23.38 10.72 -12.46
CA ARG A 254 -23.14 9.76 -11.38
C ARG A 254 -21.80 9.99 -10.67
N THR A 255 -20.76 10.31 -11.42
CA THR A 255 -19.42 10.61 -10.86
C THR A 255 -19.47 11.92 -10.07
N VAL A 256 -20.12 12.96 -10.59
CA VAL A 256 -20.31 14.23 -9.90
C VAL A 256 -21.18 14.04 -8.66
N GLN A 257 -22.27 13.27 -8.74
CA GLN A 257 -23.11 12.96 -7.60
C GLN A 257 -22.37 12.18 -6.52
N LEU A 258 -21.53 11.21 -6.89
CA LEU A 258 -20.68 10.45 -5.93
C LEU A 258 -19.66 11.37 -5.27
N ILE A 259 -18.98 12.23 -6.03
CA ILE A 259 -18.01 13.19 -5.48
C ILE A 259 -18.72 14.19 -4.55
N VAL A 260 -19.89 14.71 -4.96
CA VAL A 260 -20.69 15.63 -4.14
C VAL A 260 -21.24 14.94 -2.89
N LEU A 261 -21.74 13.70 -2.99
CA LEU A 261 -22.20 12.93 -1.83
C LEU A 261 -21.07 12.65 -0.84
N MET A 262 -19.88 12.33 -1.33
CA MET A 262 -18.69 12.14 -0.48
C MET A 262 -18.25 13.44 0.20
N HIS A 263 -18.43 14.58 -0.45
CA HIS A 263 -18.11 15.91 0.08
C HIS A 263 -19.14 16.39 1.11
N SER A 264 -20.43 16.14 0.85
CA SER A 264 -21.53 16.62 1.71
C SER A 264 -21.72 15.77 2.97
N ALA A 265 -21.28 14.52 2.97
CA ALA A 265 -21.73 13.59 3.98
C ALA A 265 -20.91 13.62 5.26
N HIS A 266 -19.67 14.15 5.31
CA HIS A 266 -18.76 13.89 6.45
C HIS A 266 -18.86 12.43 6.97
N LEU A 267 -19.37 11.53 6.08
CA LEU A 267 -19.68 10.16 6.44
C LEU A 267 -18.38 9.38 6.58
N PRO A 268 -18.20 8.66 7.69
CA PRO A 268 -17.19 7.62 7.75
C PRO A 268 -17.44 6.68 6.57
N PHE A 269 -16.37 6.37 5.83
CA PHE A 269 -16.37 5.58 4.60
C PHE A 269 -16.91 4.13 4.82
N GLY A 270 -18.11 3.97 5.33
CA GLY A 270 -18.77 2.70 5.60
C GLY A 270 -20.13 2.55 4.94
N ASP A 271 -20.84 3.65 4.74
CA ASP A 271 -22.26 3.62 4.39
C ASP A 271 -22.58 4.36 3.10
N VAL A 272 -22.02 3.92 1.98
CA VAL A 272 -22.61 4.24 0.67
C VAL A 272 -23.73 3.22 0.44
N PRO A 273 -25.00 3.62 0.44
CA PRO A 273 -26.10 2.68 0.24
C PRO A 273 -25.99 2.05 -1.15
N PRO A 274 -26.22 0.74 -1.28
CA PRO A 274 -26.05 -0.01 -2.52
C PRO A 274 -27.04 0.31 -3.63
N ASP A 275 -27.94 1.27 -3.47
CA ASP A 275 -29.03 1.47 -4.43
C ASP A 275 -29.33 2.94 -4.76
N VAL A 276 -28.51 3.54 -5.62
CA VAL A 276 -28.89 4.77 -6.37
C VAL A 276 -29.24 4.42 -7.84
N SER A 277 -29.46 3.15 -8.17
CA SER A 277 -29.68 2.68 -9.53
C SER A 277 -31.16 2.60 -9.97
N ARG A 278 -32.10 3.10 -9.15
CA ARG A 278 -33.52 3.15 -9.51
C ARG A 278 -34.14 4.50 -9.21
N ARG A 279 -33.90 5.44 -10.11
CA ARG A 279 -34.90 6.50 -10.49
C ARG A 279 -34.48 7.10 -11.82
#